data_27d32b21a8623f8777b61590cd7d6aac
#
_entry.id   27d32b21a8623f8777b61590cd7d6aac
#
_cell.length_a   1.000
_cell.length_b   1.000
_cell.length_c   1.000
_cell.angle_alpha   90.00
_cell.angle_beta   90.00
_cell.angle_gamma   90.00
#
_symmetry.space_group_name_H-M   'P 1'
#
loop_
_entity.id
_entity.type
_entity.pdbx_description
1 polymer ?
#
loop_
_entity_poly.entity_id
_entity_poly.type
_entity_poly.pdbx_seq_one_letter_code
_entity_poly.pdbx_strand_id
1 'polypeptide(L)'
;MPRIRPAKFVHVVYRTRRFEEMIRWYEAVFDAKVQHQNPVLAFLTYDDEHHRFAFINLAVLQPEGTETDRQGSIGVDHVAHTYRSLSELFDNYVQLKEQGILPYWCIHHGITVSMYYGDPDGNQMEFQIDSYSSNEEANAFMHGPGFGTNPIGVEYDPEEWLARMKAGTPDAEFLLRHVHLPISPVRGAATR
;
A
#
# COMPACT_ATOMS: atom_id res chain seq x y z
N MET A 1 12.41 -8.87 -33.26
CA MET A 1 12.22 -9.87 -32.18
C MET A 1 11.32 -9.24 -31.10
N PRO A 2 10.36 -9.97 -30.52
CA PRO A 2 9.60 -9.46 -29.40
C PRO A 2 10.54 -9.18 -28.22
N ARG A 3 10.26 -8.12 -27.46
CA ARG A 3 11.04 -7.79 -26.25
C ARG A 3 10.82 -8.85 -25.18
N ILE A 4 11.89 -9.32 -24.56
CA ILE A 4 11.82 -10.17 -23.37
C ILE A 4 11.42 -9.29 -22.19
N ARG A 5 10.45 -9.76 -21.38
CA ARG A 5 9.93 -9.07 -20.20
C ARG A 5 10.35 -9.82 -18.94
N PRO A 6 10.53 -9.13 -17.80
CA PRO A 6 10.68 -9.80 -16.51
C PRO A 6 9.45 -10.70 -16.25
N ALA A 7 9.70 -11.86 -15.64
CA ALA A 7 8.63 -12.82 -15.34
C ALA A 7 7.76 -12.36 -14.14
N LYS A 8 8.40 -11.75 -13.13
CA LYS A 8 7.71 -11.25 -11.91
C LYS A 8 8.55 -10.19 -11.21
N PHE A 9 7.90 -9.42 -10.34
CA PHE A 9 8.58 -8.63 -9.30
C PHE A 9 8.97 -9.57 -8.14
N VAL A 10 10.19 -9.45 -7.61
CA VAL A 10 10.71 -10.38 -6.59
C VAL A 10 10.74 -9.74 -5.21
N HIS A 11 11.52 -8.68 -5.02
CA HIS A 11 11.68 -8.05 -3.72
C HIS A 11 12.02 -6.56 -3.83
N VAL A 12 11.86 -5.87 -2.72
CA VAL A 12 12.33 -4.50 -2.51
C VAL A 12 13.34 -4.46 -1.37
N VAL A 13 14.35 -3.60 -1.48
CA VAL A 13 15.37 -3.38 -0.46
C VAL A 13 15.27 -1.96 0.05
N TYR A 14 15.08 -1.81 1.36
CA TYR A 14 15.06 -0.55 2.07
C TYR A 14 16.37 -0.34 2.84
N ARG A 15 16.85 0.86 2.87
CA ARG A 15 17.92 1.32 3.75
C ARG A 15 17.29 2.11 4.87
N THR A 16 17.55 1.73 6.12
CA THR A 16 16.89 2.31 7.29
C THR A 16 17.88 2.55 8.43
N ARG A 17 17.60 3.55 9.27
CA ARG A 17 18.22 3.73 10.58
C ARG A 17 17.34 3.20 11.72
N ARG A 18 16.09 2.82 11.41
CA ARG A 18 15.08 2.26 12.34
C ARG A 18 14.93 0.76 12.16
N PHE A 19 16.05 0.05 12.07
CA PHE A 19 16.12 -1.33 11.62
C PHE A 19 15.13 -2.26 12.33
N GLU A 20 15.12 -2.25 13.67
CA GLU A 20 14.21 -3.09 14.45
C GLU A 20 12.75 -2.65 14.37
N GLU A 21 12.50 -1.36 14.23
CA GLU A 21 11.14 -0.82 14.05
C GLU A 21 10.56 -1.25 12.70
N MET A 22 11.36 -1.17 11.65
CA MET A 22 10.98 -1.62 10.31
C MET A 22 10.63 -3.11 10.31
N ILE A 23 11.47 -3.95 10.91
CA ILE A 23 11.21 -5.40 11.01
C ILE A 23 9.86 -5.64 11.69
N ARG A 24 9.66 -5.10 12.90
CA ARG A 24 8.40 -5.29 13.64
C ARG A 24 7.18 -4.78 12.88
N TRP A 25 7.31 -3.64 12.20
CA TRP A 25 6.22 -3.09 11.41
C TRP A 25 5.83 -4.02 10.25
N TYR A 26 6.82 -4.55 9.51
CA TYR A 26 6.55 -5.45 8.38
C TYR A 26 6.05 -6.83 8.82
N GLU A 27 6.51 -7.33 9.97
CA GLU A 27 5.92 -8.52 10.61
C GLU A 27 4.44 -8.28 10.95
N ALA A 28 4.10 -7.14 11.56
CA ALA A 28 2.72 -6.81 11.95
C ALA A 28 1.80 -6.60 10.74
N VAL A 29 2.27 -5.86 9.72
CA VAL A 29 1.43 -5.39 8.60
C VAL A 29 1.26 -6.46 7.53
N PHE A 30 2.29 -7.26 7.25
CA PHE A 30 2.29 -8.26 6.19
C PHE A 30 2.20 -9.70 6.71
N ASP A 31 2.12 -9.92 8.02
CA ASP A 31 2.37 -11.24 8.63
C ASP A 31 3.70 -11.83 8.13
N ALA A 32 4.67 -10.95 7.89
CA ALA A 32 5.93 -11.34 7.32
C ALA A 32 6.77 -12.11 8.34
N LYS A 33 7.52 -13.09 7.85
CA LYS A 33 8.43 -13.90 8.67
C LYS A 33 9.87 -13.56 8.36
N VAL A 34 10.67 -13.39 9.40
CA VAL A 34 12.11 -13.19 9.24
C VAL A 34 12.74 -14.49 8.76
N GLN A 35 13.26 -14.48 7.54
CA GLN A 35 14.01 -15.61 6.95
C GLN A 35 15.47 -15.61 7.40
N HIS A 36 16.04 -14.41 7.56
CA HIS A 36 17.39 -14.20 8.04
C HIS A 36 17.51 -12.81 8.66
N GLN A 37 18.27 -12.70 9.76
CA GLN A 37 18.62 -11.44 10.37
C GLN A 37 20.02 -11.51 10.99
N ASN A 38 20.77 -10.43 10.82
CA ASN A 38 22.00 -10.15 11.55
C ASN A 38 22.05 -8.62 11.86
N PRO A 39 23.05 -8.10 12.55
CA PRO A 39 23.09 -6.67 12.89
C PRO A 39 23.06 -5.71 11.69
N VAL A 40 23.42 -6.18 10.48
CA VAL A 40 23.57 -5.34 9.27
C VAL A 40 22.37 -5.43 8.34
N LEU A 41 21.73 -6.60 8.27
CA LEU A 41 20.64 -6.83 7.31
C LEU A 41 19.61 -7.83 7.84
N ALA A 42 18.37 -7.71 7.32
CA ALA A 42 17.30 -8.68 7.53
C ALA A 42 16.57 -8.96 6.20
N PHE A 43 16.11 -10.20 6.04
CA PHE A 43 15.25 -10.65 4.94
C PHE A 43 13.94 -11.17 5.49
N LEU A 44 12.82 -10.67 4.97
CA LEU A 44 11.47 -11.05 5.37
C LEU A 44 10.66 -11.50 4.15
N THR A 45 9.74 -12.44 4.38
CA THR A 45 8.76 -12.87 3.37
C THR A 45 7.39 -13.09 3.98
N TYR A 46 6.33 -12.93 3.15
CA TYR A 46 4.93 -13.22 3.51
C TYR A 46 4.30 -14.27 2.59
N ASP A 47 5.07 -14.84 1.67
CA ASP A 47 4.62 -15.86 0.71
C ASP A 47 5.73 -16.89 0.41
N ASP A 48 5.66 -17.56 -0.73
CA ASP A 48 6.60 -18.60 -1.17
C ASP A 48 7.91 -18.06 -1.77
N GLU A 49 8.08 -16.74 -1.88
CA GLU A 49 9.34 -16.16 -2.32
C GLU A 49 10.41 -16.24 -1.22
N HIS A 50 11.68 -16.42 -1.60
CA HIS A 50 12.78 -16.49 -0.64
C HIS A 50 12.86 -15.25 0.27
N HIS A 51 12.52 -14.05 -0.22
CA HIS A 51 12.19 -12.85 0.53
C HIS A 51 11.48 -11.82 -0.36
N ARG A 52 10.58 -11.04 0.24
CA ARG A 52 9.89 -9.92 -0.39
C ARG A 52 10.46 -8.59 0.04
N PHE A 53 10.97 -8.53 1.26
CA PHE A 53 11.58 -7.34 1.84
C PHE A 53 13.00 -7.64 2.31
N ALA A 54 13.90 -6.68 2.10
CA ALA A 54 15.22 -6.67 2.72
C ALA A 54 15.45 -5.31 3.38
N PHE A 55 16.02 -5.31 4.58
CA PHE A 55 16.40 -4.10 5.30
C PHE A 55 17.91 -4.08 5.49
N ILE A 56 18.53 -2.92 5.20
CA ILE A 56 19.93 -2.65 5.42
C ILE A 56 20.04 -1.64 6.56
N ASN A 57 20.73 -2.01 7.64
CA ASN A 57 20.89 -1.20 8.83
C ASN A 57 21.98 -0.13 8.64
N LEU A 58 21.57 1.09 8.30
CA LEU A 58 22.47 2.23 8.14
C LEU A 58 23.06 2.70 9.47
N ALA A 59 22.40 2.47 10.61
CA ALA A 59 22.95 2.82 11.91
C ALA A 59 24.25 2.06 12.22
N VAL A 60 24.39 0.85 11.66
CA VAL A 60 25.63 0.04 11.77
C VAL A 60 26.61 0.36 10.66
N LEU A 61 26.16 0.48 9.41
CA LEU A 61 27.04 0.69 8.25
C LEU A 61 27.56 2.13 8.13
N GLN A 62 26.78 3.09 8.59
CA GLN A 62 27.07 4.52 8.50
C GLN A 62 26.70 5.21 9.83
N PRO A 63 27.39 4.90 10.95
CA PRO A 63 27.03 5.39 12.28
C PRO A 63 27.04 6.92 12.39
N GLU A 64 27.92 7.60 11.66
CA GLU A 64 28.03 9.07 11.64
C GLU A 64 27.00 9.76 10.71
N GLY A 65 26.19 8.97 9.98
CA GLY A 65 25.18 9.51 9.09
C GLY A 65 23.98 10.06 9.86
N THR A 66 23.23 10.96 9.22
CA THR A 66 21.97 11.52 9.74
C THR A 66 20.76 10.94 9.03
N GLU A 67 19.61 10.94 9.70
CA GLU A 67 18.33 10.75 9.01
C GLU A 67 18.12 11.96 8.07
N THR A 68 17.96 11.67 6.78
CA THR A 68 17.51 12.66 5.82
C THR A 68 16.04 12.40 5.51
N ASP A 69 15.21 13.39 5.72
CA ASP A 69 13.80 13.33 5.31
C ASP A 69 13.76 13.17 3.78
N ARG A 70 13.15 12.09 3.32
CA ARG A 70 13.00 11.80 1.89
C ARG A 70 11.67 12.26 1.32
N GLN A 71 10.80 12.80 2.15
CA GLN A 71 9.49 13.26 1.71
C GLN A 71 9.66 14.35 0.65
N GLY A 72 9.02 14.16 -0.49
CA GLY A 72 9.13 15.07 -1.64
C GLY A 72 10.41 14.93 -2.49
N SER A 73 11.33 14.02 -2.15
CA SER A 73 12.50 13.70 -2.98
C SER A 73 12.14 12.81 -4.16
N ILE A 74 12.94 12.90 -5.24
CA ILE A 74 12.83 11.96 -6.37
C ILE A 74 13.06 10.53 -5.88
N GLY A 75 12.14 9.60 -6.18
CA GLY A 75 12.26 8.20 -5.76
C GLY A 75 10.97 7.42 -6.01
N VAL A 76 10.85 6.30 -5.32
CA VAL A 76 9.60 5.53 -5.27
C VAL A 76 8.61 6.27 -4.39
N ASP A 77 7.41 6.55 -4.90
CA ASP A 77 6.33 7.16 -4.11
C ASP A 77 5.72 6.13 -3.15
N HIS A 78 5.20 5.03 -3.68
CA HIS A 78 4.62 3.95 -2.88
C HIS A 78 4.82 2.57 -3.53
N VAL A 79 4.54 1.52 -2.76
CA VAL A 79 4.46 0.14 -3.24
C VAL A 79 3.04 -0.35 -2.98
N ALA A 80 2.37 -0.86 -4.04
CA ALA A 80 1.00 -1.34 -3.95
C ALA A 80 0.94 -2.87 -3.82
N HIS A 81 0.02 -3.32 -2.96
CA HIS A 81 -0.30 -4.72 -2.69
C HIS A 81 -1.79 -4.95 -2.80
N THR A 82 -2.20 -5.94 -3.59
CA THR A 82 -3.62 -6.27 -3.79
C THR A 82 -4.07 -7.41 -2.87
N TYR A 83 -5.25 -7.24 -2.25
CA TYR A 83 -5.98 -8.27 -1.55
C TYR A 83 -6.96 -8.98 -2.51
N ARG A 84 -7.50 -10.14 -2.10
CA ARG A 84 -8.39 -10.94 -2.94
C ARG A 84 -9.82 -10.44 -2.93
N SER A 85 -10.22 -9.71 -1.89
CA SER A 85 -11.59 -9.23 -1.71
C SER A 85 -11.65 -7.97 -0.85
N LEU A 86 -12.77 -7.25 -0.93
CA LEU A 86 -13.07 -6.12 -0.06
C LEU A 86 -13.07 -6.54 1.42
N SER A 87 -13.59 -7.73 1.72
CA SER A 87 -13.59 -8.29 3.08
C SER A 87 -12.16 -8.46 3.60
N GLU A 88 -11.25 -9.07 2.82
CA GLU A 88 -9.84 -9.22 3.24
C GLU A 88 -9.15 -7.87 3.48
N LEU A 89 -9.39 -6.86 2.65
CA LEU A 89 -8.85 -5.51 2.83
C LEU A 89 -9.34 -4.90 4.15
N PHE A 90 -10.64 -5.02 4.45
CA PHE A 90 -11.23 -4.47 5.67
C PHE A 90 -10.91 -5.30 6.93
N ASP A 91 -10.76 -6.61 6.81
CA ASP A 91 -10.28 -7.47 7.91
C ASP A 91 -8.85 -7.08 8.30
N ASN A 92 -7.98 -6.83 7.30
CA ASN A 92 -6.64 -6.30 7.54
C ASN A 92 -6.69 -4.92 8.21
N TYR A 93 -7.56 -4.01 7.73
CA TYR A 93 -7.74 -2.70 8.36
C TYR A 93 -8.10 -2.82 9.86
N VAL A 94 -9.04 -3.71 10.20
CA VAL A 94 -9.45 -3.92 11.61
C VAL A 94 -8.28 -4.42 12.45
N GLN A 95 -7.53 -5.40 11.96
CA GLN A 95 -6.39 -5.97 12.67
C GLN A 95 -5.26 -4.95 12.88
N LEU A 96 -4.96 -4.14 11.88
CA LEU A 96 -3.94 -3.08 11.98
C LEU A 96 -4.38 -1.96 12.92
N LYS A 97 -5.65 -1.58 12.88
CA LYS A 97 -6.23 -0.59 13.80
C LYS A 97 -6.12 -1.02 15.26
N GLU A 98 -6.33 -2.30 15.57
CA GLU A 98 -6.14 -2.85 16.92
C GLU A 98 -4.69 -2.70 17.42
N GLN A 99 -3.73 -2.63 16.51
CA GLN A 99 -2.31 -2.39 16.78
C GLN A 99 -1.91 -0.91 16.72
N GLY A 100 -2.87 -0.01 16.52
CA GLY A 100 -2.61 1.43 16.38
C GLY A 100 -2.04 1.84 15.02
N ILE A 101 -2.04 0.96 14.04
CA ILE A 101 -1.59 1.23 12.67
C ILE A 101 -2.79 1.64 11.83
N LEU A 102 -2.90 2.93 11.51
CA LEU A 102 -4.04 3.52 10.80
C LEU A 102 -3.62 4.01 9.41
N PRO A 103 -4.51 3.87 8.40
CA PRO A 103 -4.29 4.46 7.11
C PRO A 103 -4.37 5.99 7.21
N TYR A 104 -3.47 6.68 6.52
CA TYR A 104 -3.53 8.14 6.43
C TYR A 104 -4.41 8.62 5.27
N TRP A 105 -4.75 7.72 4.34
CA TRP A 105 -5.58 8.02 3.18
C TRP A 105 -6.38 6.79 2.76
N CYS A 106 -7.72 6.93 2.74
CA CYS A 106 -8.65 5.93 2.24
C CYS A 106 -9.35 6.51 1.02
N ILE A 107 -9.18 5.89 -0.15
CA ILE A 107 -9.61 6.46 -1.42
C ILE A 107 -10.10 5.40 -2.40
N HIS A 108 -11.14 5.75 -3.16
CA HIS A 108 -11.63 5.00 -4.30
C HIS A 108 -11.13 5.68 -5.58
N HIS A 109 -10.10 5.12 -6.21
CA HIS A 109 -9.51 5.64 -7.45
C HIS A 109 -10.40 5.43 -8.69
N GLY A 110 -11.39 4.58 -8.58
CA GLY A 110 -12.25 4.15 -9.68
C GLY A 110 -11.84 2.78 -10.21
N ILE A 111 -10.57 2.54 -10.40
CA ILE A 111 -10.01 1.22 -10.75
C ILE A 111 -9.74 0.37 -9.52
N THR A 112 -9.46 1.00 -8.39
CA THR A 112 -9.17 0.35 -7.11
C THR A 112 -9.88 1.04 -5.96
N VAL A 113 -10.12 0.30 -4.89
CA VAL A 113 -10.41 0.78 -3.54
C VAL A 113 -9.16 0.59 -2.72
N SER A 114 -8.63 1.67 -2.14
CA SER A 114 -7.28 1.69 -1.57
C SER A 114 -7.22 2.31 -0.19
N MET A 115 -6.29 1.81 0.63
CA MET A 115 -5.90 2.34 1.93
C MET A 115 -4.39 2.52 1.96
N TYR A 116 -3.91 3.72 2.25
CA TYR A 116 -2.49 4.05 2.30
C TYR A 116 -1.97 4.12 3.71
N TYR A 117 -0.83 3.47 3.95
CA TYR A 117 -0.13 3.42 5.24
C TYR A 117 1.30 3.92 5.09
N GLY A 118 1.86 4.46 6.16
CA GLY A 118 3.28 4.80 6.24
C GLY A 118 3.99 3.83 7.17
N ASP A 119 5.13 3.29 6.74
CA ASP A 119 6.02 2.57 7.64
C ASP A 119 6.79 3.53 8.57
N PRO A 120 7.57 3.06 9.55
CA PRO A 120 8.31 3.92 10.47
C PRO A 120 9.30 4.89 9.82
N ASP A 121 9.78 4.59 8.63
CA ASP A 121 10.65 5.47 7.84
C ASP A 121 9.88 6.39 6.89
N GLY A 122 8.53 6.29 6.87
CA GLY A 122 7.66 7.07 6.01
C GLY A 122 7.57 6.56 4.58
N ASN A 123 8.04 5.33 4.28
CA ASN A 123 7.75 4.71 2.99
C ASN A 123 6.25 4.38 2.92
N GLN A 124 5.65 4.67 1.77
CA GLN A 124 4.22 4.53 1.59
C GLN A 124 3.87 3.15 1.04
N MET A 125 2.88 2.50 1.67
CA MET A 125 2.28 1.24 1.24
C MET A 125 0.84 1.47 0.87
N GLU A 126 0.44 1.05 -0.33
CA GLU A 126 -0.94 1.01 -0.76
C GLU A 126 -1.46 -0.42 -0.61
N PHE A 127 -2.54 -0.59 0.13
CA PHE A 127 -3.31 -1.82 0.18
C PHE A 127 -4.61 -1.62 -0.57
N GLN A 128 -4.87 -2.45 -1.58
CA GLN A 128 -5.97 -2.23 -2.50
C GLN A 128 -6.73 -3.51 -2.83
N ILE A 129 -7.89 -3.32 -3.42
CA ILE A 129 -8.57 -4.33 -4.26
C ILE A 129 -8.96 -3.70 -5.60
N ASP A 130 -9.05 -4.52 -6.62
CA ASP A 130 -9.54 -4.08 -7.92
C ASP A 130 -11.05 -3.87 -7.89
N SER A 131 -11.53 -2.76 -8.48
CA SER A 131 -12.97 -2.46 -8.59
C SER A 131 -13.65 -3.18 -9.75
N TYR A 132 -12.87 -3.76 -10.66
CA TYR A 132 -13.34 -4.47 -11.86
C TYR A 132 -12.92 -5.93 -11.83
N SER A 133 -13.66 -6.76 -12.52
CA SER A 133 -13.40 -8.21 -12.61
C SER A 133 -12.24 -8.57 -13.54
N SER A 134 -11.83 -7.62 -14.40
CA SER A 134 -10.74 -7.80 -15.36
C SER A 134 -9.95 -6.52 -15.62
N ASN A 135 -8.71 -6.69 -16.06
CA ASN A 135 -7.86 -5.57 -16.48
C ASN A 135 -8.42 -4.86 -17.72
N GLU A 136 -9.16 -5.55 -18.58
CA GLU A 136 -9.80 -4.97 -19.76
C GLU A 136 -10.87 -3.96 -19.35
N GLU A 137 -11.70 -4.28 -18.36
CA GLU A 137 -12.73 -3.37 -17.83
C GLU A 137 -12.07 -2.17 -17.11
N ALA A 138 -11.04 -2.40 -16.29
CA ALA A 138 -10.29 -1.34 -15.62
C ALA A 138 -9.64 -0.40 -16.64
N ASN A 139 -9.02 -0.94 -17.70
CA ASN A 139 -8.42 -0.15 -18.79
C ASN A 139 -9.50 0.65 -19.55
N ALA A 140 -10.66 0.05 -19.83
CA ALA A 140 -11.77 0.76 -20.48
C ALA A 140 -12.23 1.98 -19.63
N PHE A 141 -12.32 1.81 -18.31
CA PHE A 141 -12.62 2.93 -17.41
C PHE A 141 -11.51 4.01 -17.43
N MET A 142 -10.23 3.63 -17.41
CA MET A 142 -9.10 4.57 -17.45
C MET A 142 -9.06 5.39 -18.74
N HIS A 143 -9.53 4.84 -19.87
CA HIS A 143 -9.65 5.57 -21.13
C HIS A 143 -10.96 6.34 -21.25
N GLY A 144 -11.86 6.20 -20.29
CA GLY A 144 -13.17 6.83 -20.29
C GLY A 144 -13.17 8.25 -19.68
N PRO A 145 -14.24 9.02 -19.91
CA PRO A 145 -14.36 10.39 -19.43
C PRO A 145 -14.41 10.46 -17.88
N GLY A 146 -14.90 9.44 -17.21
CA GLY A 146 -14.98 9.40 -15.75
C GLY A 146 -13.61 9.44 -15.07
N PHE A 147 -12.62 8.73 -15.62
CA PHE A 147 -11.23 8.79 -15.14
C PHE A 147 -10.57 10.12 -15.56
N GLY A 148 -10.76 10.56 -16.80
CA GLY A 148 -10.20 11.81 -17.27
C GLY A 148 -10.67 13.04 -16.48
N THR A 149 -11.91 13.01 -15.95
CA THR A 149 -12.45 14.09 -15.09
C THR A 149 -11.88 14.04 -13.68
N ASN A 150 -11.67 12.85 -13.13
CA ASN A 150 -11.11 12.64 -11.80
C ASN A 150 -10.13 11.46 -11.80
N PRO A 151 -8.86 11.66 -12.13
CA PRO A 151 -7.85 10.61 -12.12
C PRO A 151 -7.34 10.29 -10.69
N ILE A 152 -7.63 11.13 -9.71
CA ILE A 152 -7.21 10.91 -8.31
C ILE A 152 -8.19 9.97 -7.60
N GLY A 153 -9.47 10.29 -7.57
CA GLY A 153 -10.48 9.51 -6.89
C GLY A 153 -11.27 10.31 -5.85
N VAL A 154 -12.03 9.60 -5.05
CA VAL A 154 -12.88 10.15 -3.97
C VAL A 154 -12.54 9.47 -2.66
N GLU A 155 -12.40 10.24 -1.58
CA GLU A 155 -12.15 9.69 -0.24
C GLU A 155 -13.38 9.00 0.31
N TYR A 156 -13.15 8.02 1.17
CA TYR A 156 -14.21 7.38 1.95
C TYR A 156 -13.78 7.23 3.41
N ASP A 157 -14.77 7.15 4.30
CA ASP A 157 -14.55 6.84 5.72
C ASP A 157 -14.55 5.30 5.91
N PRO A 158 -13.43 4.70 6.31
CA PRO A 158 -13.35 3.25 6.49
C PRO A 158 -14.26 2.74 7.62
N GLU A 159 -14.57 3.55 8.63
CA GLU A 159 -15.49 3.15 9.70
C GLU A 159 -16.95 3.12 9.22
N GLU A 160 -17.35 4.10 8.43
CA GLU A 160 -18.67 4.10 7.78
C GLU A 160 -18.82 2.88 6.87
N TRP A 161 -17.80 2.62 6.03
CA TRP A 161 -17.85 1.47 5.13
C TRP A 161 -17.89 0.15 5.90
N LEU A 162 -17.08 0.00 6.94
CA LEU A 162 -17.08 -1.19 7.80
C LEU A 162 -18.46 -1.40 8.46
N ALA A 163 -19.11 -0.34 8.93
CA ALA A 163 -20.46 -0.42 9.49
C ALA A 163 -21.50 -0.87 8.45
N ARG A 164 -21.43 -0.35 7.23
CA ARG A 164 -22.31 -0.75 6.12
C ARG A 164 -22.08 -2.20 5.69
N MET A 165 -20.82 -2.64 5.62
CA MET A 165 -20.48 -4.04 5.33
C MET A 165 -21.06 -4.98 6.38
N LYS A 166 -20.93 -4.64 7.67
CA LYS A 166 -21.54 -5.40 8.78
C LYS A 166 -23.07 -5.40 8.73
N ALA A 167 -23.68 -4.36 8.18
CA ALA A 167 -25.12 -4.28 7.95
C ALA A 167 -25.60 -5.06 6.70
N GLY A 168 -24.69 -5.67 5.95
CA GLY A 168 -24.98 -6.51 4.80
C GLY A 168 -25.11 -5.74 3.46
N THR A 169 -24.53 -4.54 3.35
CA THR A 169 -24.45 -3.82 2.06
C THR A 169 -23.60 -4.65 1.09
N PRO A 170 -24.10 -4.90 -0.13
CA PRO A 170 -23.35 -5.68 -1.13
C PRO A 170 -22.03 -5.02 -1.55
N ASP A 171 -20.97 -5.81 -1.78
CA ASP A 171 -19.66 -5.32 -2.20
C ASP A 171 -19.72 -4.44 -3.45
N ALA A 172 -20.61 -4.77 -4.40
CA ALA A 172 -20.79 -4.00 -5.64
C ALA A 172 -21.10 -2.50 -5.41
N GLU A 173 -21.71 -2.13 -4.27
CA GLU A 173 -21.98 -0.74 -3.94
C GLU A 173 -20.70 0.02 -3.55
N PHE A 174 -19.74 -0.65 -2.91
CA PHE A 174 -18.46 -0.07 -2.52
C PHE A 174 -17.48 -0.02 -3.69
N LEU A 175 -17.61 -0.92 -4.66
CA LEU A 175 -16.77 -0.97 -5.86
C LEU A 175 -17.17 0.05 -6.92
N LEU A 176 -18.33 0.68 -6.76
CA LEU A 176 -18.81 1.74 -7.66
C LEU A 176 -18.35 3.11 -7.18
N ARG A 177 -17.44 3.75 -7.93
CA ARG A 177 -17.02 5.12 -7.61
C ARG A 177 -18.13 6.14 -7.87
N HIS A 178 -18.53 6.88 -6.85
CA HIS A 178 -19.50 7.96 -6.95
C HIS A 178 -18.88 9.21 -7.53
N VAL A 179 -19.14 9.48 -8.81
CA VAL A 179 -18.54 10.60 -9.58
C VAL A 179 -18.98 12.00 -9.13
N HIS A 180 -20.04 12.10 -8.33
CA HIS A 180 -20.53 13.39 -7.80
C HIS A 180 -19.84 13.83 -6.50
N LEU A 181 -19.03 12.96 -5.89
CA LEU A 181 -18.28 13.30 -4.70
C LEU A 181 -17.04 14.15 -5.05
N PRO A 182 -16.56 14.97 -4.09
CA PRO A 182 -15.39 15.80 -4.33
C PRO A 182 -14.15 15.00 -4.72
N ILE A 183 -13.36 15.55 -5.62
CA ILE A 183 -12.03 14.99 -5.95
C ILE A 183 -11.16 15.10 -4.71
N SER A 184 -10.53 13.99 -4.31
CA SER A 184 -9.57 13.99 -3.22
C SER A 184 -8.35 14.85 -3.56
N PRO A 185 -7.81 15.62 -2.62
CA PRO A 185 -6.45 16.10 -2.76
C PRO A 185 -5.48 14.91 -2.75
N VAL A 186 -4.37 15.01 -3.49
CA VAL A 186 -3.28 14.03 -3.37
C VAL A 186 -2.70 14.12 -1.97
N ARG A 187 -2.52 12.97 -1.30
CA ARG A 187 -1.94 12.88 0.04
C ARG A 187 -0.63 12.10 0.00
N GLY A 188 0.13 12.18 1.08
CA GLY A 188 1.36 11.45 1.23
C GLY A 188 2.62 12.23 0.89
N ALA A 189 3.72 11.54 0.54
CA ALA A 189 5.04 12.13 0.39
C ALA A 189 5.14 13.18 -0.72
N ALA A 190 4.36 13.04 -1.78
CA ALA A 190 4.39 13.99 -2.92
C ALA A 190 3.84 15.39 -2.59
N THR A 191 3.18 15.58 -1.45
CA THR A 191 2.49 16.83 -1.08
C THR A 191 2.98 17.46 0.23
N ARG A 192 4.06 16.91 0.81
CA ARG A 192 4.65 17.40 2.06
C ARG A 192 5.96 18.16 1.82
#